data_2ce0f2bc69c05d6c4e8efea92cb27b29
#
_entry.id   2ce0f2bc69c05d6c4e8efea92cb27b29
#
_cell.length_a   1.000
_cell.length_b   1.000
_cell.length_c   1.000
_cell.angle_alpha   90.00
_cell.angle_beta   90.00
_cell.angle_gamma   90.00
#
_symmetry.space_group_name_H-M   'P 1'
#
loop_
_entity.id
_entity.type
_entity.pdbx_description
1 polymer ?
#
loop_
_entity_poly.entity_id
_entity_poly.type
_entity_poly.pdbx_seq_one_letter_code
_entity_poly.pdbx_strand_id
1 'polypeptide(L)'
;MSERLPLTIDGFQAGFISTQHASDGEILISYQMGGSGPPLLLLHGFPQTKMIWHRVAPALAKHFTVIASDLRGYGASSKPQGLADHSTYSKRAMASDQAQLMNALGFSHYGVLGHDRGGRVAHRLALDYGKQVNKLMVLDISPTLAMYEQTTMQFASSYWHWFFLIQKAPIPETMIGANTEFFMKQFMGGRHAGLSIFAPECWLEYILAMCDPACLHAMCEDYRAAASIDLEHDRQTIAQKQLLEMPVRVLWGEFGQVNACFKPLEDWQKLGTDVSGQTLQSGHYIPEEIPEGLIAEALSFFRD
;
A
#
# COMPACT_ATOMS: atom_id res chain seq x y z
N MET A 1 -20.38 -11.47 -21.78
CA MET A 1 -19.27 -10.57 -21.40
C MET A 1 -18.01 -11.24 -21.90
N SER A 2 -17.23 -10.62 -22.82
CA SER A 2 -15.93 -11.16 -23.21
C SER A 2 -15.06 -11.23 -21.95
N GLU A 3 -14.48 -12.38 -21.65
CA GLU A 3 -13.46 -12.51 -20.61
C GLU A 3 -12.33 -11.54 -20.93
N ARG A 4 -12.28 -10.44 -20.20
CA ARG A 4 -11.17 -9.50 -20.31
C ARG A 4 -9.97 -10.17 -19.66
N LEU A 5 -8.88 -10.35 -20.41
CA LEU A 5 -7.63 -10.81 -19.83
C LEU A 5 -7.19 -9.83 -18.73
N PRO A 6 -6.69 -10.35 -17.61
CA PRO A 6 -6.19 -9.50 -16.52
C PRO A 6 -5.05 -8.61 -17.06
N LEU A 7 -5.07 -7.35 -16.63
CA LEU A 7 -4.04 -6.40 -17.00
C LEU A 7 -2.68 -6.84 -16.41
N THR A 8 -1.63 -6.80 -17.23
CA THR A 8 -0.28 -7.20 -16.81
C THR A 8 0.71 -6.06 -17.02
N ILE A 9 1.65 -5.94 -16.10
CA ILE A 9 2.81 -5.06 -16.24
C ILE A 9 3.70 -5.62 -17.36
N ASP A 10 4.21 -4.77 -18.22
CA ASP A 10 5.03 -5.18 -19.36
C ASP A 10 6.26 -5.98 -18.92
N GLY A 11 6.47 -7.15 -19.52
CA GLY A 11 7.57 -8.08 -19.19
C GLY A 11 7.37 -8.89 -17.91
N PHE A 12 6.18 -8.83 -17.26
CA PHE A 12 5.89 -9.55 -16.02
C PHE A 12 4.98 -10.76 -16.26
N GLN A 13 5.13 -11.77 -15.40
CA GLN A 13 4.29 -12.94 -15.35
C GLN A 13 3.37 -12.87 -14.12
N ALA A 14 2.07 -13.12 -14.33
CA ALA A 14 1.09 -13.17 -13.26
C ALA A 14 1.06 -14.54 -12.59
N GLY A 15 0.78 -14.55 -11.28
CA GLY A 15 0.61 -15.76 -10.49
C GLY A 15 -0.23 -15.51 -9.24
N PHE A 16 -0.51 -16.60 -8.55
CA PHE A 16 -1.17 -16.61 -7.24
C PHE A 16 -0.37 -17.49 -6.29
N ILE A 17 -0.28 -17.05 -5.04
CA ILE A 17 0.26 -17.85 -3.94
C ILE A 17 -0.84 -17.99 -2.88
N SER A 18 -1.00 -19.20 -2.36
CA SER A 18 -1.83 -19.47 -1.20
C SER A 18 -1.04 -19.16 0.08
N THR A 19 -1.60 -18.30 0.92
CA THR A 19 -1.12 -18.03 2.28
C THR A 19 -2.09 -18.60 3.30
N GLN A 20 -1.61 -18.96 4.48
CA GLN A 20 -2.40 -19.62 5.51
C GLN A 20 -2.50 -18.78 6.76
N HIS A 21 -3.71 -18.64 7.29
CA HIS A 21 -3.98 -17.88 8.51
C HIS A 21 -4.89 -18.68 9.43
N ALA A 22 -4.58 -18.65 10.73
CA ALA A 22 -5.35 -19.42 11.72
C ALA A 22 -6.82 -18.98 11.81
N SER A 23 -7.09 -17.67 11.61
CA SER A 23 -8.44 -17.09 11.69
C SER A 23 -9.19 -17.08 10.37
N ASP A 24 -8.47 -16.88 9.24
CA ASP A 24 -9.08 -16.58 7.94
C ASP A 24 -8.96 -17.76 6.96
N GLY A 25 -8.19 -18.80 7.33
CA GLY A 25 -7.91 -19.95 6.48
C GLY A 25 -6.97 -19.60 5.32
N GLU A 26 -7.30 -20.13 4.14
CA GLU A 26 -6.53 -19.93 2.92
C GLU A 26 -6.85 -18.57 2.28
N ILE A 27 -5.79 -17.79 1.98
CA ILE A 27 -5.87 -16.51 1.29
C ILE A 27 -5.02 -16.59 0.02
N LEU A 28 -5.62 -16.37 -1.14
CA LEU A 28 -4.89 -16.29 -2.41
C LEU A 28 -4.40 -14.85 -2.61
N ILE A 29 -3.10 -14.68 -2.75
CA ILE A 29 -2.45 -13.40 -3.07
C ILE A 29 -2.07 -13.40 -4.54
N SER A 30 -2.65 -12.46 -5.28
CA SER A 30 -2.32 -12.20 -6.68
C SER A 30 -1.04 -11.39 -6.76
N TYR A 31 -0.12 -11.80 -7.62
CA TYR A 31 1.12 -11.06 -7.88
C TYR A 31 1.49 -11.07 -9.35
N GLN A 32 2.39 -10.17 -9.70
CA GLN A 32 3.11 -10.19 -10.97
C GLN A 32 4.61 -10.08 -10.67
N MET A 33 5.43 -10.87 -11.38
CA MET A 33 6.86 -10.95 -11.16
C MET A 33 7.61 -10.82 -12.48
N GLY A 34 8.69 -10.03 -12.48
CA GLY A 34 9.55 -9.83 -13.64
C GLY A 34 10.96 -9.43 -13.26
N GLY A 35 11.88 -9.53 -14.24
CA GLY A 35 13.28 -9.20 -14.05
C GLY A 35 14.11 -10.29 -13.39
N SER A 36 15.35 -9.93 -13.03
CA SER A 36 16.32 -10.80 -12.35
C SER A 36 17.27 -9.97 -11.49
N GLY A 37 17.75 -10.54 -10.38
CA GLY A 37 18.61 -9.86 -9.42
C GLY A 37 18.05 -9.93 -8.00
N PRO A 38 18.50 -9.07 -7.06
CA PRO A 38 17.98 -9.02 -5.70
C PRO A 38 16.46 -8.83 -5.68
N PRO A 39 15.71 -9.51 -4.80
CA PRO A 39 14.25 -9.41 -4.80
C PRO A 39 13.78 -8.07 -4.21
N LEU A 40 12.77 -7.47 -4.86
CA LEU A 40 12.13 -6.22 -4.47
C LEU A 40 10.61 -6.36 -4.52
N LEU A 41 9.96 -6.26 -3.37
CA LEU A 41 8.52 -6.32 -3.21
C LEU A 41 7.91 -4.93 -3.32
N LEU A 42 6.90 -4.78 -4.18
CA LEU A 42 6.15 -3.53 -4.42
C LEU A 42 4.72 -3.68 -3.91
N LEU A 43 4.30 -2.80 -2.97
CA LEU A 43 2.99 -2.80 -2.34
C LEU A 43 2.21 -1.52 -2.65
N HIS A 44 1.04 -1.67 -3.28
CA HIS A 44 0.15 -0.57 -3.66
C HIS A 44 -0.69 -0.05 -2.49
N GLY A 45 -1.41 1.06 -2.71
CA GLY A 45 -2.35 1.64 -1.76
C GLY A 45 -3.80 1.73 -2.25
N PHE A 46 -4.63 2.42 -1.46
CA PHE A 46 -6.04 2.67 -1.75
C PHE A 46 -6.21 3.83 -2.76
N PRO A 47 -7.12 3.73 -3.69
CA PRO A 47 -8.01 2.62 -4.04
C PRO A 47 -7.48 1.79 -5.23
N GLN A 48 -6.17 1.74 -5.40
CA GLN A 48 -5.50 1.16 -6.55
C GLN A 48 -5.23 -0.35 -6.37
N THR A 49 -4.62 -0.94 -7.39
CA THR A 49 -4.12 -2.32 -7.41
C THR A 49 -2.62 -2.31 -7.68
N LYS A 50 -2.00 -3.49 -7.76
CA LYS A 50 -0.58 -3.61 -8.19
C LYS A 50 -0.26 -2.87 -9.49
N MET A 51 -1.27 -2.50 -10.28
CA MET A 51 -1.08 -1.77 -11.54
C MET A 51 -0.58 -0.33 -11.35
N ILE A 52 -0.59 0.24 -10.14
CA ILE A 52 0.09 1.53 -9.86
C ILE A 52 1.58 1.49 -10.27
N TRP A 53 2.18 0.29 -10.27
CA TRP A 53 3.59 0.09 -10.57
C TRP A 53 3.91 -0.05 -12.06
N HIS A 54 2.92 0.01 -12.97
CA HIS A 54 3.08 -0.28 -14.39
C HIS A 54 4.15 0.58 -15.09
N ARG A 55 4.38 1.82 -14.63
CA ARG A 55 5.43 2.72 -15.16
C ARG A 55 6.79 2.53 -14.49
N VAL A 56 6.82 2.00 -13.29
CA VAL A 56 8.02 1.92 -12.44
C VAL A 56 8.65 0.53 -12.52
N ALA A 57 7.84 -0.51 -12.40
CA ALA A 57 8.31 -1.88 -12.28
C ALA A 57 9.15 -2.38 -13.47
N PRO A 58 8.84 -2.06 -14.75
CA PRO A 58 9.67 -2.50 -15.86
C PRO A 58 11.10 -1.95 -15.85
N ALA A 59 11.29 -0.72 -15.36
CA ALA A 59 12.60 -0.13 -15.22
C ALA A 59 13.40 -0.76 -14.07
N LEU A 60 12.75 -1.02 -12.94
CA LEU A 60 13.35 -1.69 -11.79
C LEU A 60 13.71 -3.15 -12.10
N ALA A 61 12.90 -3.83 -12.93
CA ALA A 61 13.13 -5.23 -13.36
C ALA A 61 14.43 -5.43 -14.17
N LYS A 62 15.03 -4.36 -14.66
CA LYS A 62 16.38 -4.42 -15.27
C LYS A 62 17.49 -4.68 -14.25
N HIS A 63 17.20 -4.54 -12.93
CA HIS A 63 18.18 -4.59 -11.86
C HIS A 63 17.77 -5.50 -10.69
N PHE A 64 16.48 -5.82 -10.60
CA PHE A 64 15.89 -6.57 -9.50
C PHE A 64 14.97 -7.67 -10.04
N THR A 65 14.75 -8.70 -9.23
CA THR A 65 13.55 -9.53 -9.34
C THR A 65 12.43 -8.76 -8.65
N VAL A 66 11.54 -8.16 -9.43
CA VAL A 66 10.46 -7.31 -8.91
C VAL A 66 9.19 -8.13 -8.74
N ILE A 67 8.58 -8.06 -7.56
CA ILE A 67 7.29 -8.68 -7.24
C ILE A 67 6.30 -7.56 -6.89
N ALA A 68 5.25 -7.38 -7.69
CA ALA A 68 4.15 -6.47 -7.42
C ALA A 68 2.90 -7.29 -7.05
N SER A 69 2.40 -7.15 -5.83
CA SER A 69 1.25 -7.91 -5.34
C SER A 69 0.02 -7.03 -5.12
N ASP A 70 -1.18 -7.61 -5.29
CA ASP A 70 -2.39 -7.04 -4.72
C ASP A 70 -2.46 -7.41 -3.23
N LEU A 71 -2.72 -6.44 -2.38
CA LEU A 71 -2.99 -6.70 -0.97
C LEU A 71 -4.27 -7.55 -0.84
N ARG A 72 -4.41 -8.37 0.26
CA ARG A 72 -5.70 -9.00 0.53
C ARG A 72 -6.80 -7.94 0.54
N GLY A 73 -7.95 -8.29 -0.02
CA GLY A 73 -9.07 -7.37 -0.17
C GLY A 73 -9.03 -6.51 -1.41
N TYR A 74 -7.93 -6.47 -2.15
CA TYR A 74 -7.73 -5.62 -3.32
C TYR A 74 -7.51 -6.43 -4.60
N GLY A 75 -7.81 -5.80 -5.72
CA GLY A 75 -7.52 -6.33 -7.06
C GLY A 75 -7.99 -7.77 -7.25
N ALA A 76 -7.08 -8.67 -7.64
CA ALA A 76 -7.38 -10.08 -7.85
C ALA A 76 -7.09 -10.98 -6.63
N SER A 77 -6.60 -10.43 -5.51
CA SER A 77 -6.40 -11.19 -4.26
C SER A 77 -7.72 -11.54 -3.58
N SER A 78 -7.70 -12.55 -2.70
CA SER A 78 -8.86 -12.96 -1.89
C SER A 78 -9.44 -11.81 -1.06
N LYS A 79 -10.76 -11.83 -0.91
CA LYS A 79 -11.55 -10.83 -0.18
C LYS A 79 -12.37 -11.51 0.90
N PRO A 80 -11.73 -12.07 1.97
CA PRO A 80 -12.44 -12.72 3.04
C PRO A 80 -13.41 -11.76 3.73
N GLN A 81 -14.50 -12.30 4.29
CA GLN A 81 -15.35 -11.49 5.14
C GLN A 81 -14.59 -11.11 6.42
N GLY A 82 -14.57 -9.84 6.76
CA GLY A 82 -13.89 -9.34 7.95
C GLY A 82 -14.46 -9.92 9.25
N LEU A 83 -13.59 -10.09 10.26
CA LEU A 83 -13.99 -10.38 11.63
C LEU A 83 -14.47 -9.11 12.33
N ALA A 84 -15.29 -9.28 13.38
CA ALA A 84 -15.90 -8.15 14.10
C ALA A 84 -14.88 -7.20 14.77
N ASP A 85 -13.67 -7.67 15.04
CA ASP A 85 -12.53 -6.90 15.55
C ASP A 85 -11.66 -6.30 14.47
N HIS A 86 -12.01 -6.47 13.19
CA HIS A 86 -11.31 -6.04 11.99
C HIS A 86 -9.91 -6.67 11.80
N SER A 87 -9.54 -7.69 12.58
CA SER A 87 -8.20 -8.30 12.56
C SER A 87 -7.85 -8.93 11.22
N THR A 88 -8.84 -9.41 10.47
CA THR A 88 -8.67 -9.96 9.12
C THR A 88 -7.95 -8.99 8.17
N TYR A 89 -8.21 -7.69 8.30
CA TYR A 89 -7.61 -6.66 7.46
C TYR A 89 -6.57 -5.81 8.19
N SER A 90 -6.09 -6.29 9.35
CA SER A 90 -4.99 -5.63 10.05
C SER A 90 -3.71 -5.63 9.19
N LYS A 91 -2.87 -4.61 9.38
CA LYS A 91 -1.57 -4.56 8.71
C LYS A 91 -0.67 -5.73 9.08
N ARG A 92 -0.88 -6.32 10.28
CA ARG A 92 -0.19 -7.54 10.69
C ARG A 92 -0.62 -8.76 9.87
N ALA A 93 -1.91 -8.94 9.62
CA ALA A 93 -2.41 -10.00 8.77
C ALA A 93 -1.93 -9.84 7.31
N MET A 94 -2.04 -8.62 6.77
CA MET A 94 -1.55 -8.31 5.42
C MET A 94 -0.03 -8.47 5.30
N ALA A 95 0.75 -8.10 6.31
CA ALA A 95 2.20 -8.29 6.34
C ALA A 95 2.57 -9.78 6.34
N SER A 96 1.82 -10.60 7.08
CA SER A 96 1.99 -12.05 7.06
C SER A 96 1.75 -12.65 5.66
N ASP A 97 0.74 -12.17 4.92
CA ASP A 97 0.54 -12.57 3.51
C ASP A 97 1.78 -12.32 2.67
N GLN A 98 2.36 -11.12 2.79
CA GLN A 98 3.50 -10.72 1.98
C GLN A 98 4.77 -11.50 2.35
N ALA A 99 4.99 -11.77 3.64
CA ALA A 99 6.09 -12.62 4.07
C ALA A 99 5.95 -14.05 3.54
N GLN A 100 4.74 -14.62 3.59
CA GLN A 100 4.46 -15.95 3.05
C GLN A 100 4.59 -15.98 1.52
N LEU A 101 4.11 -14.95 0.81
CA LEU A 101 4.31 -14.80 -0.64
C LEU A 101 5.80 -14.85 -0.99
N MET A 102 6.63 -14.02 -0.35
CA MET A 102 8.06 -13.96 -0.64
C MET A 102 8.76 -15.28 -0.32
N ASN A 103 8.43 -15.91 0.80
CA ASN A 103 8.97 -17.22 1.17
C ASN A 103 8.58 -18.31 0.17
N ALA A 104 7.33 -18.34 -0.30
CA ALA A 104 6.84 -19.31 -1.29
C ALA A 104 7.51 -19.14 -2.66
N LEU A 105 7.91 -17.90 -3.00
CA LEU A 105 8.71 -17.59 -4.18
C LEU A 105 10.21 -17.88 -4.00
N GLY A 106 10.65 -18.34 -2.81
CA GLY A 106 12.03 -18.69 -2.50
C GLY A 106 12.91 -17.51 -2.04
N PHE A 107 12.31 -16.37 -1.68
CA PHE A 107 13.03 -15.17 -1.26
C PHE A 107 13.00 -15.03 0.27
N SER A 108 14.11 -15.31 0.94
CA SER A 108 14.26 -15.16 2.39
C SER A 108 14.69 -13.76 2.84
N HIS A 109 15.24 -12.95 1.92
CA HIS A 109 15.67 -11.59 2.17
C HIS A 109 15.32 -10.71 0.96
N TYR A 110 14.73 -9.55 1.18
CA TYR A 110 14.23 -8.68 0.11
C TYR A 110 14.13 -7.22 0.52
N GLY A 111 14.17 -6.31 -0.46
CA GLY A 111 13.76 -4.93 -0.29
C GLY A 111 12.25 -4.79 -0.37
N VAL A 112 11.70 -3.77 0.28
CA VAL A 112 10.25 -3.46 0.22
C VAL A 112 10.02 -1.99 -0.11
N LEU A 113 9.19 -1.74 -1.10
CA LEU A 113 8.72 -0.41 -1.49
C LEU A 113 7.20 -0.38 -1.39
N GLY A 114 6.65 0.46 -0.52
CA GLY A 114 5.21 0.53 -0.28
C GLY A 114 4.65 1.95 -0.44
N HIS A 115 3.52 2.07 -1.13
CA HIS A 115 2.77 3.31 -1.29
C HIS A 115 1.48 3.29 -0.47
N ASP A 116 1.16 4.37 0.23
CA ASP A 116 -0.10 4.57 0.99
C ASP A 116 -0.44 3.37 1.91
N ARG A 117 -1.53 2.64 1.69
CA ARG A 117 -1.91 1.44 2.48
C ARG A 117 -0.80 0.38 2.42
N GLY A 118 -0.19 0.18 1.24
CA GLY A 118 0.94 -0.72 1.06
C GLY A 118 2.18 -0.30 1.84
N GLY A 119 2.42 0.99 2.01
CA GLY A 119 3.49 1.50 2.87
C GLY A 119 3.27 1.16 4.35
N ARG A 120 2.00 1.13 4.79
CA ARG A 120 1.63 0.72 6.17
C ARG A 120 1.81 -0.79 6.37
N VAL A 121 1.47 -1.58 5.35
CA VAL A 121 1.76 -3.03 5.34
C VAL A 121 3.27 -3.26 5.36
N ALA A 122 4.03 -2.53 4.54
CA ALA A 122 5.49 -2.60 4.49
C ALA A 122 6.13 -2.24 5.85
N HIS A 123 5.62 -1.23 6.54
CA HIS A 123 6.04 -0.87 7.90
C HIS A 123 5.85 -2.04 8.87
N ARG A 124 4.65 -2.63 8.90
CA ARG A 124 4.34 -3.76 9.77
C ARG A 124 5.15 -5.01 9.39
N LEU A 125 5.35 -5.24 8.10
CA LEU A 125 6.20 -6.31 7.59
C LEU A 125 7.65 -6.15 8.08
N ALA A 126 8.19 -4.94 8.02
CA ALA A 126 9.54 -4.64 8.48
C ALA A 126 9.70 -4.78 10.01
N LEU A 127 8.64 -4.55 10.79
CA LEU A 127 8.65 -4.77 12.24
C LEU A 127 8.53 -6.26 12.60
N ASP A 128 7.54 -6.96 12.02
CA ASP A 128 7.23 -8.34 12.42
C ASP A 128 8.19 -9.37 11.75
N TYR A 129 8.75 -9.02 10.59
CA TYR A 129 9.67 -9.87 9.80
C TYR A 129 10.99 -9.15 9.46
N GLY A 130 11.50 -8.34 10.37
CA GLY A 130 12.67 -7.48 10.15
C GLY A 130 13.93 -8.20 9.66
N LYS A 131 14.11 -9.48 10.01
CA LYS A 131 15.23 -10.30 9.51
C LYS A 131 15.15 -10.62 8.01
N GLN A 132 13.96 -10.51 7.41
CA GLN A 132 13.74 -10.76 5.98
C GLN A 132 13.77 -9.46 5.16
N VAL A 133 13.52 -8.30 5.78
CA VAL A 133 13.47 -7.00 5.11
C VAL A 133 14.83 -6.32 5.20
N ASN A 134 15.55 -6.24 4.08
CA ASN A 134 16.88 -5.62 4.03
C ASN A 134 16.83 -4.09 4.03
N LYS A 135 15.85 -3.52 3.33
CA LYS A 135 15.64 -2.07 3.17
C LYS A 135 14.15 -1.79 2.99
N LEU A 136 13.69 -0.69 3.57
CA LEU A 136 12.30 -0.24 3.48
C LEU A 136 12.22 1.13 2.82
N MET A 137 11.42 1.27 1.76
CA MET A 137 11.02 2.58 1.21
C MET A 137 9.51 2.76 1.33
N VAL A 138 9.08 3.90 1.86
CA VAL A 138 7.66 4.26 2.00
C VAL A 138 7.35 5.54 1.25
N LEU A 139 6.19 5.56 0.57
CA LEU A 139 5.77 6.66 -0.27
C LEU A 139 4.50 7.32 0.27
N ASP A 140 4.60 8.63 0.46
CA ASP A 140 3.54 9.60 0.81
C ASP A 140 2.70 9.18 2.02
N ILE A 141 3.38 8.80 3.11
CA ILE A 141 2.77 8.49 4.41
C ILE A 141 3.62 8.96 5.60
N SER A 142 2.96 9.37 6.70
CA SER A 142 3.49 9.29 8.06
C SER A 142 2.95 8.01 8.74
N PRO A 143 3.56 7.54 9.85
CA PRO A 143 3.07 6.36 10.58
C PRO A 143 1.61 6.48 10.99
N THR A 144 0.86 5.38 10.94
CA THR A 144 -0.61 5.38 11.14
C THR A 144 -1.01 6.01 12.47
N LEU A 145 -0.38 5.60 13.56
CA LEU A 145 -0.66 6.13 14.89
C LEU A 145 -0.38 7.64 14.95
N ALA A 146 0.75 8.09 14.41
CA ALA A 146 1.09 9.51 14.39
C ALA A 146 0.05 10.34 13.64
N MET A 147 -0.46 9.84 12.50
CA MET A 147 -1.49 10.55 11.73
C MET A 147 -2.81 10.66 12.48
N TYR A 148 -3.25 9.63 13.19
CA TYR A 148 -4.47 9.70 14.01
C TYR A 148 -4.29 10.60 15.24
N GLU A 149 -3.17 10.52 15.95
CA GLU A 149 -2.91 11.31 17.16
C GLU A 149 -2.66 12.79 16.87
N GLN A 150 -2.12 13.12 15.69
CA GLN A 150 -1.89 14.50 15.24
C GLN A 150 -3.05 15.03 14.38
N THR A 151 -4.22 14.39 14.39
CA THR A 151 -5.37 14.82 13.59
C THR A 151 -5.75 16.26 13.89
N THR A 152 -5.81 17.08 12.83
CA THR A 152 -6.28 18.46 12.85
C THR A 152 -7.52 18.60 11.97
N MET A 153 -8.22 19.74 12.06
CA MET A 153 -9.31 20.04 11.14
C MET A 153 -8.84 20.02 9.67
N GLN A 154 -7.65 20.52 9.38
CA GLN A 154 -7.08 20.50 8.03
C GLN A 154 -6.93 19.07 7.53
N PHE A 155 -6.34 18.18 8.33
CA PHE A 155 -6.21 16.76 7.96
C PHE A 155 -7.57 16.10 7.81
N ALA A 156 -8.47 16.24 8.78
CA ALA A 156 -9.81 15.65 8.71
C ALA A 156 -10.62 16.11 7.50
N SER A 157 -10.45 17.37 7.08
CA SER A 157 -11.12 17.91 5.90
C SER A 157 -10.52 17.42 4.59
N SER A 158 -9.19 17.37 4.48
CA SER A 158 -8.49 16.96 3.25
C SER A 158 -8.40 15.43 3.10
N TYR A 159 -8.33 14.69 4.21
CA TYR A 159 -8.35 13.23 4.27
C TYR A 159 -9.68 12.70 4.83
N TRP A 160 -10.80 13.37 4.52
CA TRP A 160 -12.14 13.05 4.98
C TRP A 160 -12.51 11.56 4.81
N HIS A 161 -11.96 10.90 3.80
CA HIS A 161 -12.18 9.48 3.53
C HIS A 161 -11.66 8.57 4.65
N TRP A 162 -10.62 8.95 5.41
CA TRP A 162 -10.16 8.21 6.58
C TRP A 162 -11.25 8.10 7.65
N PHE A 163 -12.04 9.16 7.83
CA PHE A 163 -13.11 9.24 8.81
C PHE A 163 -14.45 8.74 8.26
N PHE A 164 -14.61 8.71 6.96
CA PHE A 164 -15.78 8.17 6.28
C PHE A 164 -15.70 6.64 6.14
N LEU A 165 -14.58 6.10 5.67
CA LEU A 165 -14.43 4.67 5.41
C LEU A 165 -14.41 3.82 6.69
N ILE A 166 -14.11 4.40 7.85
CA ILE A 166 -14.19 3.73 9.15
C ILE A 166 -15.60 3.67 9.73
N GLN A 167 -16.58 4.33 9.11
CA GLN A 167 -17.96 4.27 9.58
C GLN A 167 -18.49 2.84 9.51
N LYS A 168 -19.45 2.55 10.41
CA LYS A 168 -20.04 1.20 10.54
C LYS A 168 -20.62 0.73 9.20
N ALA A 169 -20.34 -0.52 8.84
CA ALA A 169 -20.98 -1.16 7.70
C ALA A 169 -22.51 -1.19 7.87
N PRO A 170 -23.31 -0.99 6.80
CA PRO A 170 -22.86 -0.82 5.41
C PRO A 170 -22.84 0.64 4.94
N ILE A 171 -22.57 1.64 5.79
CA ILE A 171 -22.71 3.06 5.42
C ILE A 171 -21.80 3.45 4.26
N PRO A 172 -20.45 3.34 4.34
CA PRO A 172 -19.59 3.74 3.23
C PRO A 172 -19.78 2.84 2.01
N GLU A 173 -19.94 1.53 2.21
CA GLU A 173 -20.16 0.57 1.13
C GLU A 173 -21.41 0.94 0.30
N THR A 174 -22.53 1.25 0.95
CA THR A 174 -23.77 1.62 0.28
C THR A 174 -23.63 2.95 -0.46
N MET A 175 -23.02 3.94 0.18
CA MET A 175 -22.90 5.28 -0.41
C MET A 175 -21.93 5.28 -1.61
N ILE A 176 -20.80 4.58 -1.52
CA ILE A 176 -19.84 4.46 -2.62
C ILE A 176 -20.42 3.58 -3.73
N GLY A 177 -20.99 2.44 -3.38
CA GLY A 177 -21.56 1.49 -4.34
C GLY A 177 -22.72 2.06 -5.15
N ALA A 178 -23.45 3.05 -4.62
CA ALA A 178 -24.50 3.74 -5.36
C ALA A 178 -23.98 4.49 -6.60
N ASN A 179 -22.73 4.99 -6.58
CA ASN A 179 -22.10 5.62 -7.73
C ASN A 179 -20.56 5.59 -7.58
N THR A 180 -19.99 4.41 -7.75
CA THR A 180 -18.56 4.15 -7.57
C THR A 180 -17.69 5.01 -8.51
N GLU A 181 -18.09 5.16 -9.76
CA GLU A 181 -17.34 5.95 -10.73
C GLU A 181 -17.27 7.44 -10.34
N PHE A 182 -18.39 8.00 -9.87
CA PHE A 182 -18.41 9.36 -9.36
C PHE A 182 -17.49 9.51 -8.14
N PHE A 183 -17.59 8.59 -7.18
CA PHE A 183 -16.72 8.61 -6.00
C PHE A 183 -15.23 8.60 -6.41
N MET A 184 -14.84 7.68 -7.28
CA MET A 184 -13.45 7.55 -7.75
C MET A 184 -12.95 8.81 -8.45
N LYS A 185 -13.79 9.39 -9.34
CA LYS A 185 -13.46 10.65 -10.04
C LYS A 185 -13.26 11.81 -9.07
N GLN A 186 -14.13 11.94 -8.08
CA GLN A 186 -14.02 13.02 -7.08
C GLN A 186 -12.85 12.78 -6.13
N PHE A 187 -12.67 11.54 -5.68
CA PHE A 187 -11.63 11.20 -4.73
C PHE A 187 -10.22 11.29 -5.34
N MET A 188 -9.96 10.60 -6.45
CA MET A 188 -8.65 10.59 -7.07
C MET A 188 -8.39 11.85 -7.91
N GLY A 189 -9.40 12.33 -8.64
CA GLY A 189 -9.30 13.52 -9.48
C GLY A 189 -9.25 14.83 -8.70
N GLY A 190 -9.72 14.86 -7.47
CA GLY A 190 -9.61 16.01 -6.58
C GLY A 190 -8.23 16.24 -5.98
N ARG A 191 -7.26 15.35 -6.26
CA ARG A 191 -5.87 15.48 -5.82
C ARG A 191 -5.07 16.34 -6.81
N HIS A 192 -3.83 16.71 -6.42
CA HIS A 192 -2.96 17.67 -7.12
C HIS A 192 -2.91 17.48 -8.65
N ALA A 193 -2.62 16.28 -9.11
CA ALA A 193 -2.38 16.01 -10.53
C ALA A 193 -3.66 15.68 -11.35
N GLY A 194 -4.82 15.59 -10.70
CA GLY A 194 -6.08 15.21 -11.35
C GLY A 194 -6.06 13.78 -11.90
N LEU A 195 -6.90 13.52 -12.91
CA LEU A 195 -7.04 12.17 -13.50
C LEU A 195 -6.12 11.88 -14.68
N SER A 196 -5.50 12.90 -15.27
CA SER A 196 -4.71 12.76 -16.51
C SER A 196 -3.43 11.93 -16.37
N ILE A 197 -3.00 11.71 -15.12
CA ILE A 197 -1.81 10.91 -14.82
C ILE A 197 -2.04 9.40 -14.95
N PHE A 198 -3.30 8.95 -14.86
CA PHE A 198 -3.63 7.53 -14.89
C PHE A 198 -3.77 7.04 -16.34
N ALA A 199 -3.08 5.97 -16.68
CA ALA A 199 -3.32 5.28 -17.94
C ALA A 199 -4.78 4.77 -17.99
N PRO A 200 -5.48 4.94 -19.12
CA PRO A 200 -6.92 4.61 -19.20
C PRO A 200 -7.25 3.18 -18.78
N GLU A 201 -6.40 2.21 -19.12
CA GLU A 201 -6.55 0.81 -18.76
C GLU A 201 -6.36 0.56 -17.26
N CYS A 202 -5.39 1.23 -16.62
CA CYS A 202 -5.17 1.15 -15.17
C CYS A 202 -6.30 1.84 -14.41
N TRP A 203 -6.74 3.02 -14.88
CA TRP A 203 -7.89 3.71 -14.32
C TRP A 203 -9.16 2.85 -14.33
N LEU A 204 -9.42 2.18 -15.45
CA LEU A 204 -10.56 1.28 -15.57
C LEU A 204 -10.43 0.07 -14.62
N GLU A 205 -9.22 -0.48 -14.44
CA GLU A 205 -9.00 -1.56 -13.48
C GLU A 205 -9.29 -1.12 -12.04
N TYR A 206 -8.85 0.08 -11.63
CA TYR A 206 -9.15 0.62 -10.29
C TYR A 206 -10.66 0.80 -10.06
N ILE A 207 -11.38 1.32 -11.06
CA ILE A 207 -12.85 1.44 -10.99
C ILE A 207 -13.50 0.06 -10.86
N LEU A 208 -13.13 -0.90 -11.71
CA LEU A 208 -13.71 -2.23 -11.70
C LEU A 208 -13.44 -2.98 -10.39
N ALA A 209 -12.25 -2.81 -9.81
CA ALA A 209 -11.93 -3.37 -8.50
C ALA A 209 -12.86 -2.80 -7.41
N MET A 210 -13.07 -1.49 -7.38
CA MET A 210 -13.97 -0.87 -6.39
C MET A 210 -15.46 -1.15 -6.68
N CYS A 211 -15.85 -1.45 -7.92
CA CYS A 211 -17.21 -1.88 -8.26
C CYS A 211 -17.56 -3.28 -7.75
N ASP A 212 -16.56 -4.11 -7.42
CA ASP A 212 -16.78 -5.38 -6.74
C ASP A 212 -17.19 -5.11 -5.28
N PRO A 213 -18.41 -5.50 -4.85
CA PRO A 213 -18.86 -5.23 -3.48
C PRO A 213 -17.97 -5.86 -2.40
N ALA A 214 -17.36 -7.02 -2.68
CA ALA A 214 -16.45 -7.67 -1.74
C ALA A 214 -15.13 -6.89 -1.62
N CYS A 215 -14.62 -6.34 -2.73
CA CYS A 215 -13.45 -5.48 -2.73
C CYS A 215 -13.71 -4.16 -1.99
N LEU A 216 -14.84 -3.51 -2.27
CA LEU A 216 -15.24 -2.27 -1.60
C LEU A 216 -15.39 -2.48 -0.08
N HIS A 217 -16.02 -3.59 0.34
CA HIS A 217 -16.13 -3.93 1.76
C HIS A 217 -14.75 -4.15 2.38
N ALA A 218 -13.88 -4.91 1.73
CA ALA A 218 -12.51 -5.16 2.18
C ALA A 218 -11.68 -3.86 2.31
N MET A 219 -11.84 -2.93 1.36
CA MET A 219 -11.23 -1.61 1.45
C MET A 219 -11.69 -0.83 2.69
N CYS A 220 -13.01 -0.87 3.02
CA CYS A 220 -13.52 -0.26 4.25
C CYS A 220 -12.99 -0.97 5.50
N GLU A 221 -12.93 -2.30 5.51
CA GLU A 221 -12.37 -3.08 6.62
C GLU A 221 -10.89 -2.78 6.87
N ASP A 222 -10.09 -2.57 5.81
CA ASP A 222 -8.71 -2.11 5.93
C ASP A 222 -8.60 -0.77 6.68
N TYR A 223 -9.50 0.18 6.42
CA TYR A 223 -9.54 1.45 7.17
C TYR A 223 -10.06 1.26 8.61
N ARG A 224 -11.06 0.41 8.84
CA ARG A 224 -11.56 0.08 10.19
C ARG A 224 -10.47 -0.56 11.04
N ALA A 225 -9.71 -1.51 10.47
CA ALA A 225 -8.55 -2.09 11.13
C ALA A 225 -7.49 -1.03 11.49
N ALA A 226 -7.22 -0.10 10.56
CA ALA A 226 -6.25 0.98 10.78
C ALA A 226 -6.66 1.95 11.91
N ALA A 227 -7.96 2.15 12.12
CA ALA A 227 -8.48 3.01 13.18
C ALA A 227 -8.72 2.28 14.51
N SER A 228 -8.42 1.01 14.60
CA SER A 228 -8.67 0.18 15.79
C SER A 228 -7.46 -0.71 16.10
N ILE A 229 -7.46 -1.96 15.65
CA ILE A 229 -6.45 -2.97 16.00
C ILE A 229 -5.02 -2.59 15.58
N ASP A 230 -4.85 -1.89 14.46
CA ASP A 230 -3.51 -1.46 14.02
C ASP A 230 -2.93 -0.39 14.95
N LEU A 231 -3.77 0.52 15.50
CA LEU A 231 -3.32 1.48 16.51
C LEU A 231 -2.86 0.79 17.80
N GLU A 232 -3.55 -0.29 18.18
CA GLU A 232 -3.15 -1.10 19.33
C GLU A 232 -1.80 -1.79 19.08
N HIS A 233 -1.62 -2.37 17.90
CA HIS A 233 -0.34 -2.96 17.49
C HIS A 233 0.80 -1.92 17.49
N ASP A 234 0.54 -0.70 16.99
CA ASP A 234 1.54 0.36 16.96
C ASP A 234 1.91 0.83 18.38
N ARG A 235 0.91 0.99 19.30
CA ARG A 235 1.16 1.32 20.71
C ARG A 235 1.98 0.24 21.42
N GLN A 236 1.69 -1.04 21.16
CA GLN A 236 2.46 -2.17 21.70
C GLN A 236 3.90 -2.13 21.21
N THR A 237 4.12 -1.89 19.92
CA THR A 237 5.45 -1.75 19.31
C THR A 237 6.26 -0.63 19.98
N ILE A 238 5.65 0.53 20.20
CA ILE A 238 6.29 1.67 20.86
C ILE A 238 6.59 1.36 22.33
N ALA A 239 5.64 0.75 23.06
CA ALA A 239 5.82 0.36 24.46
C ALA A 239 6.97 -0.65 24.63
N GLN A 240 7.17 -1.54 23.66
CA GLN A 240 8.27 -2.51 23.62
C GLN A 240 9.58 -1.90 23.10
N LYS A 241 9.59 -0.62 22.70
CA LYS A 241 10.73 0.07 22.10
C LYS A 241 11.31 -0.66 20.88
N GLN A 242 10.45 -1.37 20.13
CA GLN A 242 10.85 -2.03 18.90
C GLN A 242 11.03 -0.98 17.81
N LEU A 243 12.20 -0.95 17.19
CA LEU A 243 12.56 -0.02 16.11
C LEU A 243 12.80 -0.77 14.81
N LEU A 244 12.66 -0.05 13.71
CA LEU A 244 13.12 -0.51 12.39
C LEU A 244 14.65 -0.46 12.39
N GLU A 245 15.28 -1.61 12.25
CA GLU A 245 16.75 -1.75 12.31
C GLU A 245 17.42 -1.65 10.93
N MET A 246 16.63 -1.87 9.86
CA MET A 246 17.10 -1.75 8.49
C MET A 246 17.06 -0.27 8.04
N PRO A 247 17.84 0.12 7.00
CA PRO A 247 17.71 1.43 6.38
C PRO A 247 16.28 1.70 5.89
N VAL A 248 15.77 2.90 6.19
CA VAL A 248 14.44 3.38 5.80
C VAL A 248 14.55 4.64 4.95
N ARG A 249 13.92 4.63 3.78
CA ARG A 249 13.78 5.78 2.91
C ARG A 249 12.32 6.24 2.89
N VAL A 250 12.08 7.49 3.25
CA VAL A 250 10.77 8.14 3.27
C VAL A 250 10.69 9.16 2.16
N LEU A 251 9.79 8.98 1.20
CA LEU A 251 9.56 9.93 0.10
C LEU A 251 8.11 10.39 0.15
N TRP A 252 7.87 11.70 -0.02
CA TRP A 252 6.51 12.22 -0.03
C TRP A 252 6.35 13.36 -1.02
N GLY A 253 5.10 13.56 -1.48
CA GLY A 253 4.79 14.59 -2.45
C GLY A 253 4.80 15.99 -1.85
N GLU A 254 5.52 16.91 -2.45
CA GLU A 254 5.58 18.33 -2.02
C GLU A 254 4.19 18.96 -2.05
N PHE A 255 3.36 18.58 -3.04
CA PHE A 255 2.00 19.11 -3.23
C PHE A 255 0.93 18.23 -2.56
N GLY A 256 1.36 17.19 -1.81
CA GLY A 256 0.50 16.24 -1.12
C GLY A 256 0.02 16.74 0.24
N GLN A 257 -1.08 16.15 0.73
CA GLN A 257 -1.63 16.47 2.05
C GLN A 257 -0.75 15.94 3.20
N VAL A 258 0.06 14.92 2.94
CA VAL A 258 1.02 14.40 3.93
C VAL A 258 2.05 15.48 4.25
N ASN A 259 2.59 16.17 3.23
CA ASN A 259 3.49 17.31 3.42
C ASN A 259 2.81 18.50 4.11
N ALA A 260 1.55 18.77 3.76
CA ALA A 260 0.81 19.92 4.29
C ALA A 260 0.40 19.75 5.77
N CYS A 261 0.17 18.51 6.22
CA CYS A 261 -0.41 18.23 7.53
C CYS A 261 0.55 17.60 8.54
N PHE A 262 1.65 17.00 8.07
CA PHE A 262 2.56 16.20 8.91
C PHE A 262 4.03 16.53 8.63
N LYS A 263 4.91 15.94 9.43
CA LYS A 263 6.36 16.00 9.26
C LYS A 263 6.90 14.58 9.04
N PRO A 264 6.73 14.02 7.83
CA PRO A 264 6.97 12.60 7.60
C PRO A 264 8.34 12.12 8.06
N LEU A 265 9.41 12.86 7.72
CA LEU A 265 10.76 12.45 8.12
C LEU A 265 10.91 12.41 9.65
N GLU A 266 10.46 13.45 10.37
CA GLU A 266 10.54 13.50 11.83
C GLU A 266 9.71 12.39 12.49
N ASP A 267 8.54 12.07 11.92
CA ASP A 267 7.67 11.02 12.44
C ASP A 267 8.30 9.63 12.26
N TRP A 268 8.91 9.35 11.10
CA TRP A 268 9.59 8.08 10.85
C TRP A 268 10.90 7.93 11.61
N GLN A 269 11.64 9.02 11.86
CA GLN A 269 12.86 9.02 12.67
C GLN A 269 12.64 8.56 14.12
N LYS A 270 11.41 8.65 14.62
CA LYS A 270 11.03 8.12 15.95
C LYS A 270 10.90 6.60 15.97
N LEU A 271 10.77 5.96 14.80
CA LEU A 271 10.48 4.54 14.64
C LEU A 271 11.63 3.71 14.07
N GLY A 272 12.72 4.33 13.62
CA GLY A 272 13.85 3.63 13.02
C GLY A 272 15.19 4.25 13.39
N THR A 273 16.24 3.44 13.30
CA THR A 273 17.61 3.82 13.66
C THR A 273 18.37 4.50 12.51
N ASP A 274 18.01 4.16 11.27
CA ASP A 274 18.61 4.71 10.04
C ASP A 274 17.50 5.16 9.09
N VAL A 275 17.04 6.40 9.25
CA VAL A 275 15.92 6.96 8.48
C VAL A 275 16.35 8.18 7.71
N SER A 276 16.24 8.14 6.41
CA SER A 276 16.46 9.24 5.48
C SER A 276 15.21 9.55 4.67
N GLY A 277 15.11 10.74 4.10
CA GLY A 277 13.94 11.09 3.29
C GLY A 277 13.97 12.48 2.72
N GLN A 278 13.10 12.71 1.75
CA GLN A 278 12.91 14.01 1.09
C GLN A 278 11.57 14.11 0.38
N THR A 279 11.18 15.33 0.06
CA THR A 279 10.04 15.61 -0.83
C THR A 279 10.37 15.29 -2.28
N LEU A 280 9.34 14.97 -3.03
CA LEU A 280 9.38 14.85 -4.50
C LEU A 280 8.38 15.84 -5.11
N GLN A 281 8.66 16.33 -6.32
CA GLN A 281 7.80 17.27 -7.06
C GLN A 281 6.52 16.59 -7.58
N SER A 282 5.71 16.10 -6.67
CA SER A 282 4.47 15.33 -6.95
C SER A 282 3.41 15.60 -5.88
N GLY A 283 2.21 15.10 -6.14
CA GLY A 283 1.18 14.89 -5.15
C GLY A 283 1.27 13.50 -4.52
N HIS A 284 0.09 12.87 -4.34
CA HIS A 284 -0.01 11.59 -3.63
C HIS A 284 0.41 10.36 -4.45
N TYR A 285 0.10 10.37 -5.75
CA TYR A 285 0.28 9.18 -6.60
C TYR A 285 1.67 9.15 -7.25
N ILE A 286 2.71 9.20 -6.42
CA ILE A 286 4.12 9.31 -6.84
C ILE A 286 4.49 8.35 -7.99
N PRO A 287 4.11 7.04 -7.97
CA PRO A 287 4.46 6.13 -9.06
C PRO A 287 3.81 6.47 -10.40
N GLU A 288 2.69 7.18 -10.39
CA GLU A 288 1.96 7.61 -11.59
C GLU A 288 2.34 9.03 -12.03
N GLU A 289 2.65 9.91 -11.07
CA GLU A 289 2.93 11.33 -11.33
C GLU A 289 4.36 11.56 -11.81
N ILE A 290 5.35 10.91 -11.16
CA ILE A 290 6.78 11.12 -11.44
C ILE A 290 7.57 9.78 -11.44
N PRO A 291 7.19 8.81 -12.30
CA PRO A 291 7.81 7.49 -12.29
C PRO A 291 9.34 7.54 -12.43
N GLU A 292 9.90 8.44 -13.26
CA GLU A 292 11.34 8.58 -13.48
C GLU A 292 12.07 9.01 -12.19
N GLY A 293 11.51 9.96 -11.46
CA GLY A 293 12.04 10.42 -10.18
C GLY A 293 12.04 9.30 -9.13
N LEU A 294 10.94 8.55 -9.05
CA LEU A 294 10.83 7.40 -8.15
C LEU A 294 11.80 6.28 -8.53
N ILE A 295 11.96 5.99 -9.83
CA ILE A 295 12.92 4.98 -10.32
C ILE A 295 14.34 5.35 -9.89
N ALA A 296 14.75 6.61 -10.08
CA ALA A 296 16.08 7.08 -9.69
C ALA A 296 16.33 6.92 -8.18
N GLU A 297 15.36 7.31 -7.34
CA GLU A 297 15.42 7.14 -5.88
C GLU A 297 15.48 5.66 -5.47
N ALA A 298 14.65 4.82 -6.08
CA ALA A 298 14.64 3.39 -5.77
C ALA A 298 15.94 2.70 -6.19
N LEU A 299 16.48 3.03 -7.36
CA LEU A 299 17.77 2.50 -7.81
C LEU A 299 18.92 2.94 -6.91
N SER A 300 18.94 4.22 -6.51
CA SER A 300 19.95 4.73 -5.57
C SER A 300 19.89 4.05 -4.23
N PHE A 301 18.70 3.81 -3.70
CA PHE A 301 18.52 3.26 -2.37
C PHE A 301 18.69 1.74 -2.29
N PHE A 302 18.14 0.98 -3.25
CA PHE A 302 18.12 -0.49 -3.16
C PHE A 302 19.35 -1.17 -3.78
N ARG A 303 20.15 -0.50 -4.62
CA ARG A 303 21.35 -1.09 -5.24
C ARG A 303 22.56 -1.20 -4.31
N ASP A 304 22.71 -0.29 -3.37
CA ASP A 304 23.81 -0.26 -2.40
C ASP A 304 23.56 -1.24 -1.25
#